data_12410cfd54f05f8f3ab2d3aed5f33a7a
#
_entry.id   12410cfd54f05f8f3ab2d3aed5f33a7a
#
_cell.length_a   1.000
_cell.length_b   1.000
_cell.length_c   1.000
_cell.angle_alpha   90.00
_cell.angle_beta   90.00
_cell.angle_gamma   90.00
#
_symmetry.space_group_name_H-M   'P 1'
#
loop_
_entity.id
_entity.type
_entity.pdbx_description
1 polymer ?
#
loop_
_entity_poly.entity_id
_entity_poly.type
_entity_poly.pdbx_seq_one_letter_code
_entity_poly.pdbx_strand_id
1 'polypeptide(L)'
;MKRPKNVDEYVDLVHQAVYEIDEFRTSMDYEPENAEMYGPFIEQLDAMVRKVYDDMVSGTYEWGYGEDLPYMPMVAKYGRFIPFQRLLMLVNDTHKNGLDLE
;
A
#
# COMPACT_ATOMS: atom_id res chain seq x y z
N MET A 1 1.34 13.17 -7.20
CA MET A 1 2.58 12.40 -7.44
C MET A 1 2.47 11.67 -8.77
N LYS A 2 3.58 11.52 -9.43
CA LYS A 2 3.62 10.78 -10.70
C LYS A 2 3.83 9.29 -10.47
N ARG A 3 3.25 8.47 -11.33
CA ARG A 3 3.48 7.03 -11.30
C ARG A 3 4.96 6.72 -11.58
N PRO A 4 5.48 5.60 -11.02
CA PRO A 4 6.85 5.14 -11.34
C PRO A 4 7.05 4.93 -12.83
N LYS A 5 8.27 5.13 -13.28
CA LYS A 5 8.63 5.02 -14.71
C LYS A 5 9.11 3.64 -15.11
N ASN A 6 9.56 2.85 -14.14
CA ASN A 6 10.07 1.50 -14.39
C ASN A 6 9.73 0.60 -13.20
N VAL A 7 9.99 -0.70 -13.38
CA VAL A 7 9.66 -1.71 -12.37
C VAL A 7 10.42 -1.48 -11.07
N ASP A 8 11.71 -1.11 -11.14
CA ASP A 8 12.53 -0.88 -9.94
C ASP A 8 11.95 0.25 -9.10
N GLU A 9 11.53 1.34 -9.73
CA GLU A 9 10.88 2.45 -9.02
C GLU A 9 9.54 2.02 -8.41
N TYR A 10 8.80 1.15 -9.09
CA TYR A 10 7.53 0.64 -8.57
C TYR A 10 7.77 -0.26 -7.36
N VAL A 11 8.76 -1.15 -7.41
CA VAL A 11 9.13 -1.99 -6.26
C VAL A 11 9.52 -1.11 -5.07
N ASP A 12 10.31 -0.06 -5.29
CA ASP A 12 10.69 0.89 -4.24
C ASP A 12 9.47 1.58 -3.64
N LEU A 13 8.50 1.95 -4.47
CA LEU A 13 7.28 2.59 -4.02
C LEU A 13 6.47 1.66 -3.11
N VAL A 14 6.34 0.39 -3.49
CA VAL A 14 5.63 -0.61 -2.67
C VAL A 14 6.41 -0.89 -1.38
N HIS A 15 7.74 -0.95 -1.47
CA HIS A 15 8.59 -1.11 -0.27
C HIS A 15 8.39 0.06 0.70
N GLN A 16 8.27 1.29 0.16
CA GLN A 16 7.98 2.46 0.99
C GLN A 16 6.63 2.31 1.71
N ALA A 17 5.62 1.75 1.03
CA ALA A 17 4.33 1.50 1.65
C ALA A 17 4.43 0.49 2.79
N VAL A 18 5.21 -0.58 2.63
CA VAL A 18 5.47 -1.56 3.70
C VAL A 18 6.13 -0.87 4.89
N TYR A 19 7.13 -0.02 4.63
CA TYR A 19 7.81 0.73 5.68
C TYR A 19 6.85 1.64 6.44
N GLU A 20 6.00 2.37 5.74
CA GLU A 20 5.04 3.29 6.37
C GLU A 20 4.04 2.53 7.26
N ILE A 21 3.62 1.34 6.84
CA ILE A 21 2.74 0.50 7.65
C ILE A 21 3.45 0.07 8.94
N ASP A 22 4.72 -0.35 8.84
CA ASP A 22 5.50 -0.75 10.02
C ASP A 22 5.65 0.41 10.99
N GLU A 23 5.94 1.61 10.50
CA GLU A 23 6.04 2.82 11.33
C GLU A 23 4.70 3.14 12.00
N PHE A 24 3.61 3.01 11.28
CA PHE A 24 2.28 3.25 11.82
C PHE A 24 1.93 2.25 12.94
N ARG A 25 2.26 0.97 12.73
CA ARG A 25 2.04 -0.06 13.75
C ARG A 25 2.87 0.22 15.01
N THR A 26 4.12 0.62 14.83
CA THR A 26 4.99 0.98 15.96
C THR A 26 4.39 2.15 16.75
N SER A 27 3.86 3.16 16.07
CA SER A 27 3.24 4.30 16.74
C SER A 27 2.02 3.89 17.59
N MET A 28 1.29 2.86 17.17
CA MET A 28 0.14 2.36 17.93
C MET A 28 0.53 1.70 19.25
N ASP A 29 1.77 1.16 19.33
CA ASP A 29 2.28 0.58 20.58
C ASP A 29 2.42 1.63 21.68
N TYR A 30 2.60 2.90 21.31
CA TYR A 30 2.70 4.01 22.25
C TYR A 30 1.35 4.65 22.56
N GLU A 31 0.31 4.31 21.80
CA GLU A 31 -1.03 4.86 21.96
C GLU A 31 -2.06 3.72 21.91
N PRO A 32 -2.27 3.02 23.06
CA PRO A 32 -3.16 1.84 23.08
C PRO A 32 -4.60 2.11 22.60
N GLU A 33 -5.09 3.33 22.74
CA GLU A 33 -6.41 3.72 22.25
C GLU A 33 -6.51 3.57 20.74
N ASN A 34 -5.44 3.94 20.03
CA ASN A 34 -5.38 3.81 18.59
C ASN A 34 -5.29 2.34 18.17
N ALA A 35 -4.63 1.51 18.97
CA ALA A 35 -4.52 0.08 18.68
C ALA A 35 -5.90 -0.61 18.67
N GLU A 36 -6.80 -0.23 19.55
CA GLU A 36 -8.17 -0.76 19.56
C GLU A 36 -8.96 -0.31 18.34
N MET A 37 -8.80 0.95 17.94
CA MET A 37 -9.56 1.55 16.85
C MET A 37 -9.04 1.10 15.47
N TYR A 38 -7.72 1.08 15.28
CA TYR A 38 -7.10 0.87 13.97
C TYR A 38 -6.45 -0.49 13.79
N GLY A 39 -6.17 -1.21 14.89
CA GLY A 39 -5.47 -2.48 14.83
C GLY A 39 -6.05 -3.49 13.86
N PRO A 40 -7.37 -3.77 13.89
CA PRO A 40 -7.95 -4.77 12.99
C PRO A 40 -7.76 -4.45 11.51
N PHE A 41 -7.93 -3.19 11.09
CA PHE A 41 -7.77 -2.88 9.68
C PHE A 41 -6.31 -2.78 9.27
N ILE A 42 -5.41 -2.31 10.16
CA ILE A 42 -3.99 -2.20 9.80
C ILE A 42 -3.36 -3.57 9.59
N GLU A 43 -3.79 -4.59 10.34
CA GLU A 43 -3.31 -5.96 10.14
C GLU A 43 -3.72 -6.49 8.76
N GLN A 44 -4.95 -6.25 8.34
CA GLN A 44 -5.42 -6.64 7.01
C GLN A 44 -4.70 -5.85 5.91
N LEU A 45 -4.54 -4.54 6.10
CA LEU A 45 -3.84 -3.69 5.16
C LEU A 45 -2.39 -4.14 4.99
N ASP A 46 -1.71 -4.42 6.11
CA ASP A 46 -0.34 -4.91 6.12
C ASP A 46 -0.21 -6.20 5.29
N ALA A 47 -1.10 -7.17 5.54
CA ALA A 47 -1.09 -8.43 4.81
C ALA A 47 -1.25 -8.23 3.30
N MET A 48 -2.17 -7.34 2.90
CA MET A 48 -2.44 -7.06 1.49
C MET A 48 -1.26 -6.35 0.80
N VAL A 49 -0.67 -5.36 1.46
CA VAL A 49 0.47 -4.62 0.89
C VAL A 49 1.71 -5.50 0.83
N ARG A 50 1.98 -6.29 1.87
CA ARG A 50 3.12 -7.22 1.86
C ARG A 50 2.97 -8.27 0.77
N LYS A 51 1.75 -8.74 0.50
CA LYS A 51 1.53 -9.68 -0.59
C LYS A 51 1.92 -9.07 -1.94
N VAL A 52 1.57 -7.81 -2.18
CA VAL A 52 1.97 -7.12 -3.40
C VAL A 52 3.50 -7.08 -3.51
N TYR A 53 4.17 -6.71 -2.42
CA TYR A 53 5.63 -6.65 -2.39
C TYR A 53 6.25 -8.03 -2.63
N ASP A 54 5.77 -9.05 -1.92
CA ASP A 54 6.29 -10.41 -2.03
C ASP A 54 6.09 -10.96 -3.45
N ASP A 55 4.95 -10.68 -4.07
CA ASP A 55 4.69 -11.09 -5.45
C ASP A 55 5.67 -10.43 -6.43
N MET A 56 6.00 -9.16 -6.22
CA MET A 56 6.98 -8.46 -7.04
C MET A 56 8.38 -9.08 -6.91
N VAL A 57 8.80 -9.36 -5.68
CA VAL A 57 10.13 -9.91 -5.40
C VAL A 57 10.25 -11.34 -5.94
N SER A 58 9.18 -12.13 -5.86
CA SER A 58 9.19 -13.51 -6.32
C SER A 58 8.82 -13.67 -7.80
N GLY A 59 8.48 -12.58 -8.48
CA GLY A 59 8.16 -12.62 -9.90
C GLY A 59 6.75 -13.12 -10.21
N THR A 60 5.86 -13.13 -9.22
CA THR A 60 4.48 -13.60 -9.37
C THR A 60 3.45 -12.47 -9.40
N TYR A 61 3.93 -11.22 -9.43
CA TYR A 61 3.05 -10.06 -9.46
C TYR A 61 2.30 -9.96 -10.78
N GLU A 62 1.00 -9.71 -10.69
CA GLU A 62 0.14 -9.51 -11.86
C GLU A 62 -0.41 -8.08 -11.86
N TRP A 63 -0.34 -7.40 -13.01
CA TRP A 63 -0.88 -6.07 -13.20
C TRP A 63 -2.42 -6.11 -13.21
N GLY A 64 -3.05 -5.00 -12.81
CA GLY A 64 -4.50 -4.96 -12.67
C GLY A 64 -5.27 -4.73 -13.96
N TYR A 65 -4.65 -4.08 -14.94
CA TYR A 65 -5.32 -3.76 -16.22
C TYR A 65 -6.68 -3.07 -16.01
N GLY A 66 -6.70 -2.06 -15.16
CA GLY A 66 -7.89 -1.30 -14.84
C GLY A 66 -8.59 -1.71 -13.54
N GLU A 67 -8.15 -2.79 -12.90
CA GLU A 67 -8.73 -3.26 -11.64
C GLU A 67 -7.94 -2.74 -10.44
N ASP A 68 -8.66 -2.44 -9.35
CA ASP A 68 -8.06 -1.99 -8.11
C ASP A 68 -7.38 -3.13 -7.35
N LEU A 69 -6.35 -2.77 -6.59
CA LEU A 69 -5.77 -3.68 -5.60
C LEU A 69 -6.80 -4.00 -4.51
N PRO A 70 -6.71 -5.19 -3.89
CA PRO A 70 -7.69 -5.62 -2.87
C PRO A 70 -7.81 -4.71 -1.67
N TYR A 71 -6.79 -3.90 -1.37
CA TYR A 71 -6.84 -3.01 -0.20
C TYR A 71 -7.63 -1.71 -0.44
N MET A 72 -8.01 -1.40 -1.67
CA MET A 72 -8.67 -0.11 -1.98
C MET A 72 -9.99 0.13 -1.24
N PRO A 73 -10.85 -0.89 -1.00
CA PRO A 73 -12.02 -0.66 -0.16
C PRO A 73 -11.67 -0.16 1.25
N MET A 74 -10.55 -0.62 1.81
CA MET A 74 -10.08 -0.15 3.12
C MET A 74 -9.61 1.30 3.06
N VAL A 75 -8.91 1.66 1.99
CA VAL A 75 -8.46 3.05 1.77
C VAL A 75 -9.69 3.96 1.63
N ALA A 76 -10.71 3.52 0.92
CA ALA A 76 -11.95 4.28 0.76
C ALA A 76 -12.66 4.50 2.11
N LYS A 77 -12.66 3.49 2.98
CA LYS A 77 -13.35 3.55 4.26
C LYS A 77 -12.54 4.28 5.33
N TYR A 78 -11.24 4.04 5.40
CA TYR A 78 -10.38 4.51 6.49
C TYR A 78 -9.31 5.51 6.05
N GLY A 79 -9.31 5.92 4.78
CA GLY A 79 -8.22 6.70 4.18
C GLY A 79 -7.85 7.95 4.95
N ARG A 80 -8.84 8.67 5.49
CA ARG A 80 -8.58 9.91 6.24
C ARG A 80 -7.78 9.67 7.52
N PHE A 81 -7.74 8.42 8.03
CA PHE A 81 -6.97 8.06 9.22
C PHE A 81 -5.60 7.45 8.86
N ILE A 82 -5.31 7.29 7.57
CA ILE A 82 -4.06 6.69 7.08
C ILE A 82 -3.13 7.81 6.62
N PRO A 83 -2.05 8.11 7.38
CA PRO A 83 -1.14 9.21 7.00
C PRO A 83 -0.50 9.03 5.62
N PHE A 84 -0.33 7.79 5.17
CA PHE A 84 0.28 7.44 3.89
C PHE A 84 -0.77 7.06 2.83
N GLN A 85 -1.99 7.58 2.94
CA GLN A 85 -3.08 7.30 1.99
C GLN A 85 -2.67 7.57 0.54
N ARG A 86 -2.00 8.70 0.29
CA ARG A 86 -1.60 9.08 -1.08
C ARG A 86 -0.63 8.07 -1.69
N LEU A 87 0.25 7.52 -0.86
CA LEU A 87 1.19 6.49 -1.30
C LEU A 87 0.45 5.23 -1.73
N LEU A 88 -0.53 4.80 -0.94
CA LEU A 88 -1.36 3.63 -1.27
C LEU A 88 -2.17 3.86 -2.55
N MET A 89 -2.68 5.06 -2.74
CA MET A 89 -3.42 5.43 -3.95
C MET A 89 -2.51 5.43 -5.18
N LEU A 90 -1.26 5.89 -5.03
CA LEU A 90 -0.30 5.89 -6.12
C LEU A 90 0.11 4.47 -6.52
N VAL A 91 0.33 3.60 -5.53
CA VAL A 91 0.60 2.17 -5.80
C VAL A 91 -0.57 1.58 -6.59
N ASN A 92 -1.80 1.82 -6.16
CA ASN A 92 -2.98 1.32 -6.84
C ASN A 92 -3.13 1.90 -8.26
N ASP A 93 -2.88 3.20 -8.41
CA ASP A 93 -2.97 3.85 -9.73
C ASP A 93 -1.98 3.23 -10.70
N THR A 94 -0.77 2.92 -10.24
CA THR A 94 0.25 2.24 -11.04
C THR A 94 -0.20 0.82 -11.38
N HIS A 95 -0.81 0.12 -10.43
CA HIS A 95 -1.35 -1.22 -10.65
C HIS A 95 -2.40 -1.25 -11.76
N LYS A 96 -3.30 -0.27 -11.75
CA LYS A 96 -4.40 -0.17 -12.72
C LYS A 96 -3.92 0.28 -14.10
N ASN A 97 -3.06 1.28 -14.14
CA ASN A 97 -2.75 2.01 -15.37
C ASN A 97 -1.34 1.73 -15.91
N GLY A 98 -0.52 1.01 -15.15
CA GLY A 98 0.83 0.68 -15.54
C GLY A 98 1.84 1.77 -15.22
N LEU A 99 3.06 1.57 -15.69
CA LEU A 99 4.16 2.52 -15.50
C LEU A 99 3.95 3.77 -16.35
N ASP A 100 4.54 4.89 -15.88
CA ASP A 100 4.57 6.14 -16.63
C ASP A 100 5.77 6.10 -17.57
N LEU A 101 5.52 5.73 -18.82
CA LEU A 101 6.57 5.53 -19.81
C LEU A 101 6.94 6.79 -20.59
N GLU A 102 6.38 7.92 -20.22
CA GLU A 102 6.70 9.18 -20.87
C GLU A 102 7.89 9.90 -20.25
#